data_a7a86c5294a33ba85fd8629207074a1f
#
_entry.id   a7a86c5294a33ba85fd8629207074a1f
#
_cell.length_a   1.000
_cell.length_b   1.000
_cell.length_c   1.000
_cell.angle_alpha   90.00
_cell.angle_beta   90.00
_cell.angle_gamma   90.00
#
_symmetry.space_group_name_H-M   'P 1'
#
loop_
_entity.id
_entity.type
_entity.pdbx_description
1 polymer ?
#
loop_
_entity_poly.entity_id
_entity_poly.type
_entity_poly.pdbx_seq_one_letter_code
_entity_poly.pdbx_strand_id
1 'polypeptide(L)'
;NLTFLPIIIGNTLIGIIQELRAKKTLEKMNFLNAPHADVVRDGVLQQIRSEELVKDDVILLTAGKQICADAVVIDGSIQVNESLLTGEADEVEKTSGSSLLSGSFVVSGECYARLEKVGNESYISKLSMEAKTMGSGEQSEMIRSINLIVKWVGIIIIPIGIILFWQ
;
A
#
# COMPACT_ATOMS: atom_id res chain seq x y z
N ASN A 1 0.67 6.30 48.11
CA ASN A 1 1.15 6.89 46.82
C ASN A 1 0.26 6.51 45.62
N LEU A 2 -1.05 6.79 45.69
CA LEU A 2 -1.98 6.53 44.57
C LEU A 2 -2.00 7.65 43.52
N THR A 3 -1.25 8.72 43.71
CA THR A 3 -1.21 9.89 42.79
C THR A 3 -0.55 9.57 41.44
N PHE A 4 0.18 8.47 41.34
CA PHE A 4 0.85 8.05 40.12
C PHE A 4 -0.11 7.37 39.10
N LEU A 5 -1.13 6.72 39.58
CA LEU A 5 -2.09 5.96 38.76
C LEU A 5 -2.92 6.83 37.78
N PRO A 6 -3.46 7.99 38.20
CA PRO A 6 -4.16 8.88 37.28
C PRO A 6 -3.28 9.45 36.18
N ILE A 7 -1.98 9.66 36.45
CA ILE A 7 -1.03 10.18 35.47
C ILE A 7 -0.78 9.14 34.39
N ILE A 8 -0.58 7.87 34.77
CA ILE A 8 -0.38 6.78 33.81
C ILE A 8 -1.63 6.61 32.93
N ILE A 9 -2.82 6.57 33.56
CA ILE A 9 -4.08 6.42 32.83
C ILE A 9 -4.26 7.59 31.87
N GLY A 10 -4.02 8.82 32.32
CA GLY A 10 -4.12 10.02 31.49
C GLY A 10 -3.17 9.99 30.30
N ASN A 11 -1.92 9.66 30.51
CA ASN A 11 -0.93 9.55 29.42
C ASN A 11 -1.29 8.45 28.41
N THR A 12 -1.74 7.30 28.90
CA THR A 12 -2.17 6.20 28.03
C THR A 12 -3.40 6.59 27.20
N LEU A 13 -4.37 7.25 27.81
CA LEU A 13 -5.58 7.71 27.10
C LEU A 13 -5.25 8.75 26.03
N ILE A 14 -4.38 9.70 26.34
CA ILE A 14 -3.88 10.70 25.39
C ILE A 14 -3.16 10.01 24.23
N GLY A 15 -2.29 9.04 24.50
CA GLY A 15 -1.57 8.27 23.48
C GLY A 15 -2.52 7.55 22.52
N ILE A 16 -3.55 6.87 23.06
CA ILE A 16 -4.55 6.18 22.23
C ILE A 16 -5.32 7.18 21.35
N ILE A 17 -5.74 8.31 21.90
CA ILE A 17 -6.48 9.34 21.15
C ILE A 17 -5.60 9.92 20.02
N GLN A 18 -4.31 10.17 20.31
CA GLN A 18 -3.36 10.68 19.31
C GLN A 18 -3.14 9.67 18.17
N GLU A 19 -2.97 8.39 18.50
CA GLU A 19 -2.79 7.32 17.53
C GLU A 19 -4.03 7.15 16.63
N LEU A 20 -5.24 7.14 17.21
CA LEU A 20 -6.48 7.07 16.45
C LEU A 20 -6.68 8.27 15.52
N ARG A 21 -6.32 9.48 15.98
CA ARG A 21 -6.38 10.68 15.14
C ARG A 21 -5.36 10.62 14.00
N ALA A 22 -4.13 10.20 14.28
CA ALA A 22 -3.08 10.05 13.27
C ALA A 22 -3.50 9.03 12.20
N LYS A 23 -4.02 7.86 12.60
CA LYS A 23 -4.52 6.84 11.69
C LYS A 23 -5.64 7.39 10.78
N LYS A 24 -6.63 8.06 11.36
CA LYS A 24 -7.74 8.66 10.59
C LYS A 24 -7.27 9.74 9.61
N THR A 25 -6.24 10.51 9.98
CA THR A 25 -5.67 11.53 9.08
C THR A 25 -4.93 10.87 7.93
N LEU A 26 -4.15 9.82 8.18
CA LEU A 26 -3.45 9.06 7.12
C LEU A 26 -4.44 8.38 6.16
N GLU A 27 -5.51 7.77 6.67
CA GLU A 27 -6.57 7.18 5.84
C GLU A 27 -7.22 8.23 4.92
N LYS A 28 -7.50 9.43 5.46
CA LYS A 28 -8.05 10.53 4.66
C LYS A 28 -7.08 11.02 3.59
N MET A 29 -5.79 11.10 3.88
CA MET A 29 -4.77 11.47 2.89
C MET A 29 -4.61 10.41 1.79
N ASN A 30 -4.64 9.14 2.14
CA ASN A 30 -4.62 8.04 1.16
C ASN A 30 -5.83 8.10 0.23
N PHE A 31 -7.00 8.43 0.77
CA PHE A 31 -8.22 8.59 -0.03
C PHE A 31 -8.14 9.74 -1.04
N LEU A 32 -7.51 10.86 -0.66
CA LEU A 32 -7.33 12.02 -1.54
C LEU A 32 -6.27 11.79 -2.63
N ASN A 33 -5.30 10.92 -2.37
CA ASN A 33 -4.21 10.59 -3.28
C ASN A 33 -4.44 9.28 -4.04
N ALA A 34 -5.63 8.67 -3.94
CA ALA A 34 -5.93 7.46 -4.69
C ALA A 34 -5.75 7.71 -6.20
N PRO A 35 -5.00 6.87 -6.91
CA PRO A 35 -4.79 7.04 -8.34
C PRO A 35 -6.13 6.95 -9.07
N HIS A 36 -6.31 7.83 -10.04
CA HIS A 36 -7.49 7.87 -10.91
C HIS A 36 -7.12 7.37 -12.30
N ALA A 37 -8.05 6.71 -12.94
CA ALA A 37 -7.94 6.29 -14.33
C ALA A 37 -9.00 6.96 -15.19
N ASP A 38 -8.63 7.31 -16.39
CA ASP A 38 -9.55 7.84 -17.40
C ASP A 38 -10.15 6.65 -18.17
N VAL A 39 -11.41 6.36 -17.95
CA VAL A 39 -12.11 5.19 -18.48
C VAL A 39 -13.17 5.60 -19.50
N VAL A 40 -13.28 4.85 -20.59
CA VAL A 40 -14.32 5.03 -21.58
C VAL A 40 -15.44 4.03 -21.31
N ARG A 41 -16.59 4.50 -20.84
CA ARG A 41 -17.82 3.72 -20.67
C ARG A 41 -18.96 4.35 -21.45
N ASP A 42 -19.69 3.56 -22.17
CA ASP A 42 -20.80 4.03 -23.03
C ASP A 42 -20.40 5.14 -24.03
N GLY A 43 -19.15 5.11 -24.50
CA GLY A 43 -18.58 6.11 -25.39
C GLY A 43 -18.23 7.46 -24.74
N VAL A 44 -18.32 7.55 -23.41
CA VAL A 44 -17.99 8.75 -22.64
C VAL A 44 -16.72 8.53 -21.83
N LEU A 45 -15.78 9.45 -21.96
CA LEU A 45 -14.56 9.47 -21.11
C LEU A 45 -14.93 10.00 -19.72
N GLN A 46 -14.63 9.25 -18.69
CA GLN A 46 -14.87 9.61 -17.30
C GLN A 46 -13.70 9.22 -16.43
N GLN A 47 -13.40 10.04 -15.41
CA GLN A 47 -12.35 9.78 -14.47
C GLN A 47 -12.92 9.05 -13.26
N ILE A 48 -12.43 7.84 -13.01
CA ILE A 48 -12.85 7.01 -11.86
C ILE A 48 -11.63 6.60 -11.02
N ARG A 49 -11.87 6.21 -9.77
CA ARG A 49 -10.79 5.74 -8.90
C ARG A 49 -10.32 4.36 -9.33
N SER A 50 -9.04 4.07 -9.14
CA SER A 50 -8.46 2.77 -9.49
C SER A 50 -9.15 1.58 -8.80
N GLU A 51 -9.75 1.80 -7.63
CA GLU A 51 -10.51 0.79 -6.89
C GLU A 51 -11.86 0.43 -7.53
N GLU A 52 -12.38 1.28 -8.40
CA GLU A 52 -13.67 1.13 -9.10
C GLU A 52 -13.51 0.57 -10.52
N LEU A 53 -12.25 0.28 -10.91
CA LEU A 53 -11.95 -0.35 -12.18
C LEU A 53 -12.44 -1.79 -12.19
N VAL A 54 -13.04 -2.20 -13.31
CA VAL A 54 -13.48 -3.57 -13.52
C VAL A 54 -12.78 -4.18 -14.73
N LYS A 55 -12.75 -5.50 -14.79
CA LYS A 55 -12.22 -6.21 -15.95
C LYS A 55 -13.00 -5.82 -17.21
N ASP A 56 -12.29 -5.74 -18.32
CA ASP A 56 -12.77 -5.32 -19.65
C ASP A 56 -13.11 -3.83 -19.78
N ASP A 57 -12.89 -3.00 -18.75
CA ASP A 57 -12.90 -1.54 -18.92
C ASP A 57 -11.86 -1.12 -19.97
N VAL A 58 -12.19 -0.13 -20.76
CA VAL A 58 -11.27 0.51 -21.70
C VAL A 58 -10.78 1.80 -21.08
N ILE A 59 -9.47 1.91 -20.88
CA ILE A 59 -8.82 3.08 -20.28
C ILE A 59 -8.04 3.87 -21.35
N LEU A 60 -8.00 5.18 -21.16
CA LEU A 60 -7.12 6.08 -21.92
C LEU A 60 -5.86 6.34 -21.08
N LEU A 61 -4.73 5.96 -21.64
CA LEU A 61 -3.42 6.19 -21.05
C LEU A 61 -2.69 7.28 -21.81
N THR A 62 -2.25 8.31 -21.08
CA THR A 62 -1.47 9.43 -21.61
C THR A 62 -0.20 9.63 -20.80
N ALA A 63 0.75 10.39 -21.34
CA ALA A 63 2.02 10.69 -20.67
C ALA A 63 1.84 11.20 -19.23
N GLY A 64 2.64 10.69 -18.30
CA GLY A 64 2.60 11.03 -16.87
C GLY A 64 1.58 10.23 -16.06
N LYS A 65 0.74 9.39 -16.68
CA LYS A 65 -0.21 8.53 -15.96
C LYS A 65 0.46 7.24 -15.49
N GLN A 66 0.05 6.78 -14.31
CA GLN A 66 0.41 5.45 -13.83
C GLN A 66 -0.61 4.42 -14.32
N ILE A 67 -0.14 3.26 -14.72
CA ILE A 67 -0.97 2.13 -15.12
C ILE A 67 -1.51 1.45 -13.85
N CYS A 68 -2.83 1.61 -13.61
CA CYS A 68 -3.48 1.19 -12.36
C CYS A 68 -3.78 -0.31 -12.29
N ALA A 69 -3.90 -0.97 -13.45
CA ALA A 69 -4.27 -2.39 -13.55
C ALA A 69 -3.58 -3.01 -14.77
N ASP A 70 -3.44 -4.34 -14.80
CA ASP A 70 -2.85 -5.01 -15.96
C ASP A 70 -3.81 -4.91 -17.16
N ALA A 71 -3.27 -4.52 -18.31
CA ALA A 71 -4.06 -4.23 -19.49
C ALA A 71 -3.37 -4.70 -20.78
N VAL A 72 -4.11 -4.68 -21.87
CA VAL A 72 -3.59 -4.89 -23.22
C VAL A 72 -3.93 -3.68 -24.09
N VAL A 73 -2.94 -3.16 -24.79
CA VAL A 73 -3.11 -2.04 -25.72
C VAL A 73 -4.04 -2.46 -26.86
N ILE A 74 -5.11 -1.69 -27.09
CA ILE A 74 -6.07 -1.91 -28.19
C ILE A 74 -5.65 -1.06 -29.39
N ASP A 75 -5.37 0.23 -29.15
CA ASP A 75 -5.07 1.21 -30.19
C ASP A 75 -4.08 2.25 -29.67
N GLY A 76 -3.23 2.78 -30.55
CA GLY A 76 -2.20 3.74 -30.23
C GLY A 76 -0.84 3.11 -29.87
N SER A 77 0.07 3.95 -29.42
CA SER A 77 1.41 3.54 -28.94
C SER A 77 1.88 4.43 -27.80
N ILE A 78 2.55 3.83 -26.82
CA ILE A 78 3.12 4.51 -25.67
C ILE A 78 4.50 3.99 -25.35
N GLN A 79 5.33 4.82 -24.75
CA GLN A 79 6.54 4.40 -24.07
C GLN A 79 6.27 4.32 -22.57
N VAL A 80 6.62 3.19 -21.97
CA VAL A 80 6.40 2.92 -20.56
C VAL A 80 7.73 2.70 -19.83
N ASN A 81 7.81 3.18 -18.62
CA ASN A 81 8.90 2.89 -17.70
C ASN A 81 8.44 1.81 -16.72
N GLU A 82 9.06 0.64 -16.77
CA GLU A 82 8.78 -0.52 -15.93
C GLU A 82 9.80 -0.68 -14.79
N SER A 83 10.65 0.31 -14.53
CA SER A 83 11.79 0.22 -13.60
C SER A 83 11.40 -0.14 -12.16
N LEU A 84 10.22 0.29 -11.72
CA LEU A 84 9.70 -0.08 -10.40
C LEU A 84 9.36 -1.58 -10.26
N LEU A 85 9.17 -2.26 -11.38
CA LEU A 85 8.78 -3.67 -11.42
C LEU A 85 9.96 -4.58 -11.74
N THR A 86 10.77 -4.18 -12.73
CA THR A 86 11.88 -4.98 -13.28
C THR A 86 13.24 -4.57 -12.73
N GLY A 87 13.35 -3.34 -12.20
CA GLY A 87 14.62 -2.73 -11.82
C GLY A 87 15.43 -2.16 -13.00
N GLU A 88 14.97 -2.35 -14.24
CA GLU A 88 15.61 -1.82 -15.45
C GLU A 88 15.04 -0.45 -15.80
N ALA A 89 15.93 0.53 -16.03
CA ALA A 89 15.52 1.91 -16.27
C ALA A 89 15.13 2.22 -17.73
N ASP A 90 15.23 1.24 -18.61
CA ASP A 90 14.99 1.42 -20.03
C ASP A 90 13.48 1.59 -20.29
N GLU A 91 13.16 2.52 -21.18
CA GLU A 91 11.79 2.74 -21.65
C GLU A 91 11.42 1.69 -22.70
N VAL A 92 10.27 1.06 -22.53
CA VAL A 92 9.78 0.02 -23.43
C VAL A 92 8.63 0.57 -24.26
N GLU A 93 8.75 0.45 -25.59
CA GLU A 93 7.65 0.79 -26.50
C GLU A 93 6.58 -0.29 -26.45
N LYS A 94 5.32 0.12 -26.27
CA LYS A 94 4.14 -0.73 -26.27
C LYS A 94 3.19 -0.27 -27.37
N THR A 95 2.85 -1.21 -28.23
CA THR A 95 1.94 -1.02 -29.37
C THR A 95 0.72 -1.91 -29.24
N SER A 96 -0.22 -1.81 -30.16
CA SER A 96 -1.44 -2.64 -30.17
C SER A 96 -1.12 -4.13 -29.99
N GLY A 97 -1.78 -4.79 -29.05
CA GLY A 97 -1.56 -6.17 -28.62
C GLY A 97 -0.48 -6.34 -27.53
N SER A 98 0.27 -5.29 -27.17
CA SER A 98 1.27 -5.37 -26.10
C SER A 98 0.60 -5.38 -24.73
N SER A 99 1.14 -6.19 -23.81
CA SER A 99 0.72 -6.23 -22.42
C SER A 99 1.33 -5.07 -21.63
N LEU A 100 0.50 -4.48 -20.77
CA LEU A 100 0.85 -3.42 -19.83
C LEU A 100 0.75 -3.95 -18.41
N LEU A 101 1.78 -3.71 -17.61
CA LEU A 101 1.82 -4.13 -16.21
C LEU A 101 1.40 -2.99 -15.29
N SER A 102 0.53 -3.29 -14.35
CA SER A 102 0.15 -2.36 -13.27
C SER A 102 1.39 -1.93 -12.47
N GLY A 103 1.43 -0.65 -12.13
CA GLY A 103 2.58 -0.04 -11.44
C GLY A 103 3.60 0.64 -12.35
N SER A 104 3.59 0.39 -13.66
CA SER A 104 4.41 1.11 -14.64
C SER A 104 3.91 2.53 -14.88
N PHE A 105 4.76 3.39 -15.42
CA PHE A 105 4.43 4.77 -15.77
C PHE A 105 4.52 5.01 -17.28
N VAL A 106 3.55 5.72 -17.82
CA VAL A 106 3.59 6.19 -19.22
C VAL A 106 4.51 7.40 -19.31
N VAL A 107 5.59 7.27 -20.08
CA VAL A 107 6.57 8.35 -20.30
C VAL A 107 6.14 9.25 -21.43
N SER A 108 5.69 8.67 -22.54
CA SER A 108 5.25 9.42 -23.73
C SER A 108 4.21 8.65 -24.52
N GLY A 109 3.51 9.35 -25.41
CA GLY A 109 2.47 8.76 -26.25
C GLY A 109 1.10 8.73 -25.62
N GLU A 110 0.16 8.12 -26.35
CA GLU A 110 -1.22 7.92 -25.94
C GLU A 110 -1.73 6.60 -26.50
N CYS A 111 -2.48 5.86 -25.71
CA CYS A 111 -3.13 4.65 -26.16
C CYS A 111 -4.45 4.36 -25.43
N TYR A 112 -5.30 3.58 -26.08
CA TYR A 112 -6.42 2.91 -25.44
C TYR A 112 -6.02 1.48 -25.07
N ALA A 113 -6.31 1.09 -23.84
CA ALA A 113 -5.99 -0.24 -23.34
C ALA A 113 -7.19 -0.86 -22.64
N ARG A 114 -7.39 -2.16 -22.81
CA ARG A 114 -8.43 -2.94 -22.14
C ARG A 114 -7.84 -3.61 -20.91
N LEU A 115 -8.52 -3.47 -19.79
CA LEU A 115 -8.10 -4.07 -18.52
C LEU A 115 -8.34 -5.59 -18.53
N GLU A 116 -7.33 -6.35 -18.12
CA GLU A 116 -7.40 -7.81 -18.01
C GLU A 116 -7.43 -8.28 -16.56
N LYS A 117 -6.59 -7.68 -15.69
CA LYS A 117 -6.51 -8.05 -14.29
C LYS A 117 -6.58 -6.79 -13.44
N VAL A 118 -7.56 -6.75 -12.54
CA VAL A 118 -7.84 -5.59 -11.68
C VAL A 118 -7.70 -5.96 -10.20
N GLY A 119 -7.51 -4.97 -9.35
CA GLY A 119 -7.46 -5.15 -7.90
C GLY A 119 -6.37 -6.14 -7.46
N ASN A 120 -6.74 -7.14 -6.67
CA ASN A 120 -5.79 -8.13 -6.11
C ASN A 120 -5.17 -9.08 -7.14
N GLU A 121 -5.73 -9.18 -8.35
CA GLU A 121 -5.20 -10.01 -9.42
C GLU A 121 -4.10 -9.31 -10.22
N SER A 122 -3.97 -8.00 -10.09
CA SER A 122 -2.97 -7.20 -10.79
C SER A 122 -1.55 -7.56 -10.35
N TYR A 123 -0.58 -7.33 -11.23
CA TYR A 123 0.82 -7.65 -11.02
C TYR A 123 1.41 -6.94 -9.78
N ILE A 124 1.15 -5.63 -9.64
CA ILE A 124 1.63 -4.85 -8.49
C ILE A 124 1.06 -5.34 -7.16
N SER A 125 -0.21 -5.76 -7.15
CA SER A 125 -0.85 -6.29 -5.94
C SER A 125 -0.23 -7.61 -5.50
N LYS A 126 0.06 -8.51 -6.44
CA LYS A 126 0.75 -9.78 -6.17
C LYS A 126 2.16 -9.54 -5.63
N LEU A 127 2.92 -8.67 -6.28
CA LEU A 127 4.27 -8.31 -5.84
C LEU A 127 4.27 -7.71 -4.43
N SER A 128 3.30 -6.84 -4.12
CA SER A 128 3.12 -6.26 -2.78
C SER A 128 2.77 -7.30 -1.72
N MET A 129 1.95 -8.30 -2.06
CA MET A 129 1.62 -9.40 -1.15
C MET A 129 2.83 -10.29 -0.88
N GLU A 130 3.60 -10.63 -1.91
CA GLU A 130 4.84 -11.40 -1.77
C GLU A 130 5.87 -10.66 -0.90
N ALA A 131 6.07 -9.37 -1.13
CA ALA A 131 6.96 -8.54 -0.32
C ALA A 131 6.52 -8.49 1.17
N LYS A 132 5.22 -8.39 1.43
CA LYS A 132 4.68 -8.43 2.80
C LYS A 132 4.89 -9.78 3.47
N THR A 133 4.75 -10.88 2.75
CA THR A 133 4.97 -12.22 3.31
C THR A 133 6.45 -12.48 3.60
N MET A 134 7.35 -12.01 2.74
CA MET A 134 8.80 -12.08 2.98
C MET A 134 9.23 -11.20 4.17
N GLY A 135 8.73 -9.97 4.26
CA GLY A 135 9.06 -9.05 5.35
C GLY A 135 8.49 -9.44 6.72
N SER A 136 7.37 -10.17 6.76
CA SER A 136 6.77 -10.61 8.01
C SER A 136 7.57 -11.72 8.72
N GLY A 137 8.37 -12.47 7.99
CA GLY A 137 9.23 -13.54 8.56
C GLY A 137 10.34 -12.96 9.45
N GLU A 138 11.09 -11.99 8.98
CA GLU A 138 12.20 -11.38 9.75
C GLU A 138 11.72 -10.51 10.92
N GLN A 139 10.64 -9.74 10.73
CA GLN A 139 10.04 -8.98 11.82
C GLN A 139 9.46 -9.88 12.91
N SER A 140 8.96 -11.06 12.57
CA SER A 140 8.42 -12.04 13.52
C SER A 140 9.50 -12.57 14.47
N GLU A 141 10.71 -12.86 14.01
CA GLU A 141 11.80 -13.35 14.85
C GLU A 141 12.34 -12.27 15.81
N MET A 142 12.52 -11.05 15.32
CA MET A 142 12.97 -9.93 16.14
C MET A 142 11.93 -9.55 17.21
N ILE A 143 10.67 -9.47 16.84
CA ILE A 143 9.56 -9.20 17.77
C ILE A 143 9.43 -10.32 18.80
N ARG A 144 9.60 -11.58 18.38
CA ARG A 144 9.58 -12.73 19.27
C ARG A 144 10.71 -12.70 20.31
N SER A 145 11.91 -12.30 19.88
CA SER A 145 13.08 -12.13 20.77
C SER A 145 12.88 -10.99 21.75
N ILE A 146 12.36 -9.85 21.31
CA ILE A 146 12.04 -8.70 22.19
C ILE A 146 10.95 -9.09 23.20
N ASN A 147 9.89 -9.74 22.77
CA ASN A 147 8.81 -10.20 23.65
C ASN A 147 9.31 -11.20 24.70
N LEU A 148 10.27 -12.05 24.34
CA LEU A 148 10.90 -12.97 25.29
C LEU A 148 11.67 -12.21 26.39
N ILE A 149 12.46 -11.22 25.99
CA ILE A 149 13.22 -10.37 26.93
C ILE A 149 12.26 -9.60 27.85
N VAL A 150 11.25 -8.96 27.30
CA VAL A 150 10.23 -8.19 28.04
C VAL A 150 9.50 -9.11 29.05
N LYS A 151 9.18 -10.33 28.65
CA LYS A 151 8.54 -11.33 29.53
C LYS A 151 9.45 -11.70 30.70
N TRP A 152 10.73 -11.96 30.46
CA TRP A 152 11.70 -12.27 31.52
C TRP A 152 11.91 -11.10 32.47
N VAL A 153 12.06 -9.90 31.95
CA VAL A 153 12.19 -8.66 32.75
C VAL A 153 10.93 -8.46 33.61
N GLY A 154 9.74 -8.66 33.04
CA GLY A 154 8.48 -8.58 33.78
C GLY A 154 8.38 -9.59 34.94
N ILE A 155 8.80 -10.86 34.70
CA ILE A 155 8.81 -11.91 35.74
C ILE A 155 9.76 -11.56 36.89
N ILE A 156 10.87 -10.86 36.62
CA ILE A 156 11.86 -10.46 37.64
C ILE A 156 11.37 -9.22 38.43
N ILE A 157 10.77 -8.25 37.75
CA ILE A 157 10.34 -6.98 38.37
C ILE A 157 9.16 -7.18 39.31
N ILE A 158 8.21 -8.07 39.00
CA ILE A 158 7.03 -8.29 39.83
C ILE A 158 7.38 -8.74 41.26
N PRO A 159 8.18 -9.81 41.49
CA PRO A 159 8.54 -10.21 42.86
C PRO A 159 9.39 -9.17 43.59
N ILE A 160 10.27 -8.45 42.90
CA ILE A 160 11.05 -7.36 43.52
C ILE A 160 10.11 -6.25 44.01
N GLY A 161 9.12 -5.87 43.20
CA GLY A 161 8.11 -4.89 43.58
C GLY A 161 7.29 -5.32 44.79
N ILE A 162 6.93 -6.60 44.90
CA ILE A 162 6.21 -7.16 46.04
C ILE A 162 7.07 -7.11 47.30
N ILE A 163 8.34 -7.48 47.21
CA ILE A 163 9.29 -7.43 48.37
C ILE A 163 9.47 -6.00 48.87
N LEU A 164 9.65 -5.03 47.97
CA LEU A 164 9.79 -3.62 48.29
C LEU A 164 8.49 -3.01 48.88
N PHE A 165 7.34 -3.54 48.50
CA PHE A 165 6.04 -3.09 49.02
C PHE A 165 5.82 -3.56 50.46
N TRP A 166 6.39 -4.73 50.84
CA TRP A 166 6.25 -5.31 52.17
C TRP A 166 7.31 -4.81 53.16
N GLN A 167 8.34 -4.11 52.74
CA GLN A 167 9.39 -3.51 53.58
C GLN A 167 9.04 -2.04 53.92
#